data_4dff514c729d73bf92bf076d7fd67f25
#
_entry.id   4dff514c729d73bf92bf076d7fd67f25
#
_cell.length_a   1.000
_cell.length_b   1.000
_cell.length_c   1.000
_cell.angle_alpha   90.00
_cell.angle_beta   90.00
_cell.angle_gamma   90.00
#
_symmetry.space_group_name_H-M   'P 1'
#
loop_
_entity.id
_entity.type
_entity.pdbx_description
1 polymer ?
#
loop_
_entity_poly.entity_id
_entity_poly.type
_entity_poly.pdbx_seq_one_letter_code
_entity_poly.pdbx_strand_id
1 'polypeptide(L)'
;MTEPAPAVTPNFRSVSDVVNRQVKEPTAFSSPSGNVGCHLDSSMARCDIRDRSWAPPLRPASCAFAYGQGMTLRPGRPAEFVCAGDTALGPGAELGYGDSITAGTLRCESADTGITCRDTKTRHGFAISRQAYHLF
;
A
#
# COMPACT_ATOMS: atom_id res chain seq x y z
N MET A 1 7.00 9.04 -38.07
CA MET A 1 6.49 7.70 -38.13
C MET A 1 5.60 7.42 -36.92
N THR A 2 4.46 6.96 -37.18
CA THR A 2 3.54 6.68 -36.13
C THR A 2 3.72 5.27 -35.64
N GLU A 3 3.94 5.13 -34.39
CA GLU A 3 3.97 3.83 -33.83
C GLU A 3 2.58 3.24 -33.80
N PRO A 4 2.42 2.03 -34.29
CA PRO A 4 1.11 1.40 -34.22
C PRO A 4 0.73 1.28 -32.74
N ALA A 5 -0.51 1.58 -32.46
CA ALA A 5 -1.01 1.41 -31.11
C ALA A 5 -0.85 -0.07 -30.79
N PRO A 6 -0.04 -0.39 -29.82
CA PRO A 6 0.10 -1.80 -29.47
C PRO A 6 -1.22 -2.28 -28.92
N ALA A 7 -1.49 -3.55 -29.14
CA ALA A 7 -2.62 -4.18 -28.53
C ALA A 7 -2.27 -4.45 -27.08
N VAL A 8 -2.15 -3.39 -26.30
CA VAL A 8 -1.78 -3.53 -24.92
C VAL A 8 -2.98 -3.92 -24.11
N THR A 9 -2.72 -4.74 -23.11
CA THR A 9 -3.75 -5.04 -22.13
C THR A 9 -4.06 -3.77 -21.34
N PRO A 10 -5.30 -3.63 -20.85
CA PRO A 10 -5.67 -2.42 -20.11
C PRO A 10 -4.81 -2.12 -18.90
N ASN A 11 -4.19 -3.13 -18.31
CA ASN A 11 -3.40 -2.94 -17.11
C ASN A 11 -1.91 -2.82 -17.38
N PHE A 12 -1.52 -2.85 -18.64
CA PHE A 12 -0.10 -2.79 -18.99
C PHE A 12 0.28 -1.38 -19.39
N ARG A 13 1.36 -0.89 -18.83
CA ARG A 13 1.89 0.43 -19.15
C ARG A 13 3.37 0.30 -19.47
N SER A 14 3.83 1.15 -20.37
CA SER A 14 5.26 1.20 -20.66
C SER A 14 6.01 1.80 -19.47
N VAL A 15 7.31 1.54 -19.41
CA VAL A 15 8.13 2.06 -18.33
C VAL A 15 8.09 3.59 -18.28
N SER A 16 7.97 4.23 -19.44
CA SER A 16 7.95 5.69 -19.50
C SER A 16 6.67 6.30 -18.89
N ASP A 17 5.62 5.48 -18.71
CA ASP A 17 4.37 5.95 -18.12
C ASP A 17 4.30 5.73 -16.62
N VAL A 18 5.32 5.11 -16.04
CA VAL A 18 5.36 4.84 -14.61
C VAL A 18 5.57 6.14 -13.85
N VAL A 19 4.78 6.35 -12.81
CA VAL A 19 4.86 7.53 -11.98
C VAL A 19 5.51 7.16 -10.65
N ASN A 20 6.52 7.95 -10.26
CA ASN A 20 7.15 7.82 -8.95
C ASN A 20 6.96 9.15 -8.24
N ARG A 21 5.94 9.23 -7.39
CA ARG A 21 5.61 10.46 -6.70
C ARG A 21 6.39 10.59 -5.41
N GLN A 22 6.76 11.82 -5.08
CA GLN A 22 7.31 12.14 -3.76
C GLN A 22 6.36 13.09 -3.08
N VAL A 23 6.01 12.80 -1.83
CA VAL A 23 5.08 13.62 -1.08
C VAL A 23 5.74 14.07 0.23
N LYS A 24 5.38 15.26 0.67
CA LYS A 24 5.83 15.82 1.95
C LYS A 24 4.68 15.93 2.93
N GLU A 25 3.46 15.96 2.41
CA GLU A 25 2.26 16.07 3.22
C GLU A 25 1.62 14.69 3.36
N PRO A 26 0.86 14.44 4.42
CA PRO A 26 0.09 13.21 4.51
C PRO A 26 -0.77 13.03 3.28
N THR A 27 -0.68 11.87 2.66
CA THR A 27 -1.33 11.60 1.39
C THR A 27 -2.11 10.29 1.47
N ALA A 28 -3.37 10.34 1.05
CA ALA A 28 -4.21 9.15 0.94
C ALA A 28 -4.17 8.64 -0.49
N PHE A 29 -4.11 7.34 -0.65
CA PHE A 29 -4.21 6.73 -1.97
C PHE A 29 -4.85 5.35 -1.87
N SER A 30 -5.24 4.80 -3.00
CA SER A 30 -5.88 3.48 -3.03
C SER A 30 -5.30 2.64 -4.15
N SER A 31 -5.48 1.33 -4.04
CA SER A 31 -5.25 0.45 -5.17
C SER A 31 -6.27 0.75 -6.27
N PRO A 32 -5.98 0.37 -7.53
CA PRO A 32 -6.94 0.61 -8.61
C PRO A 32 -8.33 0.03 -8.37
N SER A 33 -8.42 -1.10 -7.70
CA SER A 33 -9.72 -1.71 -7.38
C SER A 33 -10.45 -1.01 -6.24
N GLY A 34 -9.76 -0.17 -5.47
CA GLY A 34 -10.30 0.41 -4.26
C GLY A 34 -10.32 -0.53 -3.07
N ASN A 35 -9.84 -1.77 -3.23
CA ASN A 35 -9.87 -2.76 -2.15
C ASN A 35 -8.88 -2.46 -1.05
N VAL A 36 -7.78 -1.77 -1.37
CA VAL A 36 -6.76 -1.36 -0.41
C VAL A 36 -6.73 0.16 -0.40
N GLY A 37 -6.82 0.74 0.79
CA GLY A 37 -6.69 2.16 0.98
C GLY A 37 -5.54 2.45 1.92
N CYS A 38 -4.73 3.44 1.59
CA CYS A 38 -3.50 3.73 2.32
C CYS A 38 -3.39 5.20 2.70
N HIS A 39 -2.67 5.43 3.77
CA HIS A 39 -2.21 6.76 4.17
C HIS A 39 -0.71 6.71 4.28
N LEU A 40 -0.04 7.73 3.76
CA LEU A 40 1.42 7.79 3.76
C LEU A 40 1.89 9.19 4.13
N ASP A 41 2.79 9.25 5.09
CA ASP A 41 3.64 10.41 5.34
C ASP A 41 5.02 9.91 5.74
N SER A 42 5.92 10.82 6.08
CA SER A 42 7.30 10.42 6.39
C SER A 42 7.41 9.66 7.71
N SER A 43 6.38 9.65 8.53
CA SER A 43 6.39 8.95 9.83
C SER A 43 5.64 7.63 9.82
N MET A 44 4.82 7.37 8.80
CA MET A 44 4.00 6.16 8.79
C MET A 44 3.45 5.86 7.42
N ALA A 45 3.44 4.59 7.07
CA ALA A 45 2.67 4.05 5.96
C ALA A 45 1.66 3.08 6.56
N ARG A 46 0.39 3.25 6.22
CA ARG A 46 -0.67 2.37 6.69
C ARG A 46 -1.57 2.01 5.53
N CYS A 47 -1.85 0.73 5.36
CA CYS A 47 -2.80 0.25 4.36
C CYS A 47 -3.81 -0.66 5.02
N ASP A 48 -5.08 -0.38 4.79
CA ASP A 48 -6.19 -1.21 5.23
C ASP A 48 -6.82 -1.89 4.01
N ILE A 49 -7.41 -3.05 4.23
CA ILE A 49 -8.02 -3.82 3.16
C ILE A 49 -9.49 -4.09 3.47
N ARG A 50 -10.33 -4.07 2.42
CA ARG A 50 -11.76 -4.32 2.56
C ARG A 50 -12.08 -5.79 2.49
N ASP A 51 -11.74 -6.42 1.37
CA ASP A 51 -12.06 -7.82 1.12
C ASP A 51 -10.78 -8.63 1.06
N ARG A 52 -10.73 -9.69 1.85
CA ARG A 52 -9.56 -10.57 1.91
C ARG A 52 -10.00 -12.00 2.14
N SER A 53 -9.19 -12.95 1.67
CA SER A 53 -9.42 -14.37 1.89
C SER A 53 -8.57 -14.94 3.02
N TRP A 54 -7.68 -14.13 3.61
CA TRP A 54 -6.86 -14.53 4.74
C TRP A 54 -7.39 -13.92 6.03
N ALA A 55 -7.03 -14.52 7.15
CA ALA A 55 -7.34 -13.99 8.47
C ALA A 55 -6.08 -13.42 9.10
N PRO A 56 -6.17 -12.30 9.82
CA PRO A 56 -5.06 -11.80 10.60
C PRO A 56 -4.82 -12.71 11.82
N PRO A 57 -3.67 -12.58 12.48
CA PRO A 57 -3.47 -13.25 13.77
C PRO A 57 -4.54 -12.83 14.77
N LEU A 58 -4.66 -13.58 15.84
CA LEU A 58 -5.57 -13.23 16.92
C LEU A 58 -5.21 -11.87 17.50
N ARG A 59 -6.24 -11.10 17.86
CA ARG A 59 -6.05 -9.79 18.45
C ARG A 59 -5.29 -9.93 19.77
N PRO A 60 -4.15 -9.22 19.92
CA PRO A 60 -3.43 -9.26 21.18
C PRO A 60 -4.23 -8.59 22.30
N ALA A 61 -4.01 -9.03 23.53
CA ALA A 61 -4.70 -8.44 24.68
C ALA A 61 -4.41 -6.94 24.83
N SER A 62 -3.27 -6.49 24.33
CA SER A 62 -2.88 -5.09 24.38
C SER A 62 -3.65 -4.21 23.39
N CYS A 63 -4.36 -4.80 22.45
CA CYS A 63 -5.12 -4.04 21.46
C CYS A 63 -6.56 -3.86 21.93
N ALA A 64 -6.94 -2.61 22.19
CA ALA A 64 -8.29 -2.27 22.66
C ALA A 64 -9.25 -1.93 21.52
N PHE A 65 -8.78 -1.95 20.27
CA PHE A 65 -9.56 -1.56 19.10
C PHE A 65 -9.67 -2.71 18.12
N ALA A 66 -10.26 -2.43 16.94
CA ALA A 66 -10.26 -3.39 15.85
C ALA A 66 -8.83 -3.72 15.45
N TYR A 67 -8.61 -4.98 15.10
CA TYR A 67 -7.26 -5.47 14.85
C TYR A 67 -7.19 -6.23 13.54
N GLY A 68 -6.12 -5.97 12.78
CA GLY A 68 -5.80 -6.79 11.63
C GLY A 68 -6.49 -6.39 10.34
N GLN A 69 -7.15 -5.22 10.31
CA GLN A 69 -7.75 -4.72 9.07
C GLN A 69 -6.72 -4.22 8.09
N GLY A 70 -5.47 -4.13 8.48
CA GLY A 70 -4.37 -3.66 7.64
C GLY A 70 -3.05 -3.75 8.36
N MET A 71 -2.03 -3.12 7.79
CA MET A 71 -0.68 -3.07 8.34
C MET A 71 -0.17 -1.66 8.43
N THR A 72 0.74 -1.44 9.38
CA THR A 72 1.39 -0.16 9.63
C THR A 72 2.90 -0.35 9.59
N LEU A 73 3.59 0.60 8.98
CA LEU A 73 5.05 0.62 8.92
C LEU A 73 5.55 1.98 9.35
N ARG A 74 6.47 2.00 10.30
CA ARG A 74 7.14 3.23 10.73
C ARG A 74 8.62 3.14 10.46
N PRO A 75 9.29 4.27 10.18
CA PRO A 75 10.73 4.24 9.91
C PRO A 75 11.50 3.57 11.04
N GLY A 76 12.41 2.69 10.66
CA GLY A 76 13.30 2.02 11.60
C GLY A 76 12.68 0.86 12.34
N ARG A 77 11.42 0.51 12.07
CA ARG A 77 10.69 -0.51 12.83
C ARG A 77 10.09 -1.56 11.89
N PRO A 78 9.94 -2.79 12.38
CA PRO A 78 9.21 -3.80 11.60
C PRO A 78 7.75 -3.40 11.40
N ALA A 79 7.17 -3.88 10.31
CA ALA A 79 5.74 -3.71 10.07
C ALA A 79 4.93 -4.49 11.10
N GLU A 80 3.73 -4.00 11.39
CA GLU A 80 2.83 -4.66 12.33
C GLU A 80 1.39 -4.51 11.87
N PHE A 81 0.52 -5.35 12.38
CA PHE A 81 -0.90 -5.25 12.07
C PHE A 81 -1.51 -4.03 12.74
N VAL A 82 -2.48 -3.44 12.06
CA VAL A 82 -3.20 -2.27 12.56
C VAL A 82 -4.03 -2.66 13.78
N CYS A 83 -3.97 -1.82 14.80
CA CYS A 83 -4.87 -1.83 15.95
C CYS A 83 -5.47 -0.43 16.05
N ALA A 84 -6.66 -0.24 15.52
CA ALA A 84 -7.26 1.09 15.45
C ALA A 84 -8.77 1.00 15.27
N GLY A 85 -9.47 2.02 15.73
CA GLY A 85 -10.91 2.12 15.57
C GLY A 85 -11.35 2.83 14.29
N ASP A 86 -10.41 3.46 13.59
CA ASP A 86 -10.68 4.13 12.31
C ASP A 86 -10.23 3.26 11.14
N THR A 87 -10.28 3.81 9.93
CA THR A 87 -9.88 3.09 8.73
C THR A 87 -9.12 4.00 7.79
N ALA A 88 -8.16 3.42 7.06
CA ALA A 88 -7.50 4.09 5.96
C ALA A 88 -8.26 3.91 4.63
N LEU A 89 -9.31 3.11 4.63
CA LEU A 89 -10.18 3.00 3.47
C LEU A 89 -10.97 4.30 3.31
N GLY A 90 -11.15 4.71 2.07
CA GLY A 90 -11.90 5.92 1.81
C GLY A 90 -11.38 6.65 0.60
N PRO A 91 -11.79 7.93 0.43
CA PRO A 91 -11.35 8.69 -0.74
C PRO A 91 -9.85 8.87 -0.77
N GLY A 92 -9.26 8.71 -1.94
CA GLY A 92 -7.85 8.92 -2.18
C GLY A 92 -7.58 8.72 -3.65
N ALA A 93 -6.47 9.30 -4.12
CA ALA A 93 -6.08 9.12 -5.50
C ALA A 93 -5.65 7.68 -5.73
N GLU A 94 -6.03 7.15 -6.89
CA GLU A 94 -5.60 5.81 -7.29
C GLU A 94 -4.12 5.79 -7.56
N LEU A 95 -3.42 4.80 -7.00
CA LEU A 95 -2.04 4.54 -7.35
C LEU A 95 -2.04 3.43 -8.39
N GLY A 96 -1.81 3.80 -9.64
CA GLY A 96 -1.89 2.86 -10.76
C GLY A 96 -0.86 1.76 -10.66
N TYR A 97 -1.14 0.64 -11.31
CA TYR A 97 -0.20 -0.48 -11.34
C TYR A 97 1.14 -0.03 -11.93
N GLY A 98 2.22 -0.35 -11.24
CA GLY A 98 3.56 0.06 -11.60
C GLY A 98 3.99 1.38 -11.00
N ASP A 99 3.07 2.15 -10.44
CA ASP A 99 3.37 3.43 -9.83
C ASP A 99 3.87 3.26 -8.39
N SER A 100 4.59 4.25 -7.92
CA SER A 100 5.05 4.29 -6.54
C SER A 100 4.87 5.69 -5.95
N ILE A 101 4.87 5.74 -4.64
CA ILE A 101 4.75 6.97 -3.88
C ILE A 101 5.69 6.87 -2.68
N THR A 102 6.45 7.92 -2.43
CA THR A 102 7.50 7.93 -1.40
C THR A 102 7.33 9.13 -0.50
N ALA A 103 7.48 8.90 0.80
CA ALA A 103 7.54 9.97 1.80
C ALA A 103 8.69 9.62 2.75
N GLY A 104 9.73 10.47 2.77
CA GLY A 104 10.93 10.17 3.53
C GLY A 104 11.57 8.86 3.07
N THR A 105 11.77 7.93 3.97
CA THR A 105 12.32 6.61 3.64
C THR A 105 11.24 5.59 3.31
N LEU A 106 9.96 5.94 3.46
CA LEU A 106 8.86 5.01 3.22
C LEU A 106 8.42 5.08 1.76
N ARG A 107 8.32 3.94 1.11
CA ARG A 107 7.94 3.84 -0.29
C ARG A 107 6.88 2.77 -0.46
N CYS A 108 5.79 3.12 -1.13
CA CYS A 108 4.72 2.18 -1.46
C CYS A 108 4.64 2.02 -2.98
N GLU A 109 4.39 0.81 -3.43
CA GLU A 109 4.27 0.47 -4.83
C GLU A 109 2.95 -0.27 -5.06
N SER A 110 2.33 0.01 -6.19
CA SER A 110 1.11 -0.68 -6.60
C SER A 110 1.42 -1.66 -7.72
N ALA A 111 0.88 -2.85 -7.61
CA ALA A 111 0.96 -3.86 -8.65
C ALA A 111 -0.37 -4.63 -8.67
N ASP A 112 -0.59 -5.41 -9.72
CA ASP A 112 -1.79 -6.24 -9.77
C ASP A 112 -1.80 -7.31 -8.68
N THR A 113 -0.63 -7.60 -8.08
CA THR A 113 -0.50 -8.52 -6.97
C THR A 113 -0.71 -7.85 -5.60
N GLY A 114 -0.98 -6.55 -5.56
CA GLY A 114 -1.25 -5.84 -4.32
C GLY A 114 -0.41 -4.60 -4.12
N ILE A 115 -0.49 -4.05 -2.91
CA ILE A 115 0.30 -2.90 -2.50
C ILE A 115 1.44 -3.39 -1.60
N THR A 116 2.64 -2.91 -1.87
CA THR A 116 3.82 -3.19 -1.04
C THR A 116 4.38 -1.87 -0.55
N CYS A 117 4.57 -1.76 0.76
CA CYS A 117 5.22 -0.60 1.37
C CYS A 117 6.46 -1.07 2.11
N ARG A 118 7.54 -0.31 1.96
CA ARG A 118 8.82 -0.65 2.61
C ARG A 118 9.53 0.59 3.10
N ASP A 119 10.33 0.40 4.13
CA ASP A 119 11.31 1.36 4.57
C ASP A 119 12.59 1.10 3.75
N THR A 120 12.96 2.03 2.90
CA THR A 120 14.10 1.83 2.02
C THR A 120 15.42 1.75 2.78
N LYS A 121 15.44 2.21 4.01
CA LYS A 121 16.65 2.20 4.84
C LYS A 121 16.81 0.87 5.57
N THR A 122 15.76 0.36 6.20
CA THR A 122 15.84 -0.88 6.99
C THR A 122 15.43 -2.11 6.20
N ARG A 123 14.68 -1.91 5.12
CA ARG A 123 14.09 -2.96 4.29
C ARG A 123 12.92 -3.69 4.92
N HIS A 124 12.48 -3.26 6.10
CA HIS A 124 11.23 -3.74 6.66
C HIS A 124 10.06 -3.26 5.82
N GLY A 125 8.99 -4.03 5.79
CA GLY A 125 7.82 -3.63 5.07
C GLY A 125 6.69 -4.64 5.14
N PHE A 126 5.69 -4.41 4.31
CA PHE A 126 4.56 -5.33 4.17
C PHE A 126 4.06 -5.32 2.74
N ALA A 127 3.45 -6.43 2.36
CA ALA A 127 2.68 -6.54 1.14
C ALA A 127 1.28 -6.98 1.52
N ILE A 128 0.27 -6.40 0.88
CA ILE A 128 -1.12 -6.68 1.19
C ILE A 128 -1.92 -6.82 -0.10
N SER A 129 -2.68 -7.89 -0.20
CA SER A 129 -3.60 -8.15 -1.30
C SER A 129 -4.79 -8.94 -0.77
N ARG A 130 -5.79 -9.10 -1.61
CA ARG A 130 -6.95 -9.92 -1.24
C ARG A 130 -6.54 -11.36 -0.91
N GLN A 131 -5.60 -11.92 -1.64
CA GLN A 131 -5.21 -13.33 -1.53
C GLN A 131 -4.25 -13.60 -0.40
N ALA A 132 -3.39 -12.64 -0.05
CA ALA A 132 -2.30 -12.91 0.88
C ALA A 132 -1.75 -11.61 1.47
N TYR A 133 -1.02 -11.77 2.55
CA TYR A 133 -0.20 -10.70 3.11
C TYR A 133 1.19 -11.23 3.43
N HIS A 134 2.13 -10.31 3.56
CA HIS A 134 3.50 -10.67 3.90
C HIS A 134 4.12 -9.52 4.69
N LEU A 135 4.67 -9.82 5.85
CA LEU A 135 5.48 -8.90 6.64
C LEU A 135 6.94 -9.32 6.50
N PHE A 136 7.81 -8.37 6.23
CA PHE A 136 9.22 -8.71 5.97
C PHE A 136 10.17 -7.67 6.55
#